data_73743d52a9d48657474267daa86c20ce
#
_entry.id   73743d52a9d48657474267daa86c20ce
#
_cell.length_a   1.000
_cell.length_b   1.000
_cell.length_c   1.000
_cell.angle_alpha   90.00
_cell.angle_beta   90.00
_cell.angle_gamma   90.00
#
_symmetry.space_group_name_H-M   'P 1'
#
loop_
_entity.id
_entity.type
_entity.pdbx_description
1 polymer ?
#
loop_
_entity_poly.entity_id
_entity_poly.type
_entity_poly.pdbx_seq_one_letter_code
_entity_poly.pdbx_strand_id
1 'polypeptide(L)'
;MKYNDNLPISKTQRQLRVGELLRKEISDVLSKHDFHDSYLSKISVTVSQVIVTPDMQWARTFVTSLGGVNIKEAMNHLNKNVFNVQKIVASKIKLRRMPKIIFIEDKTFDYADKLSKAIKDLN
;
A
#
# COMPACT_ATOMS: atom_id res chain seq x y z
N MET A 1 0.84 7.18 -18.15
CA MET A 1 1.93 7.83 -17.41
C MET A 1 2.60 6.80 -16.50
N LYS A 2 3.92 6.74 -16.52
CA LYS A 2 4.66 5.80 -15.68
C LYS A 2 4.87 6.39 -14.28
N TYR A 3 4.82 5.53 -13.27
CA TYR A 3 5.12 5.92 -11.90
C TYR A 3 6.57 6.37 -11.78
N ASN A 4 6.79 7.44 -11.03
CA ASN A 4 8.12 8.00 -10.79
C ASN A 4 8.36 8.17 -9.30
N ASP A 5 9.30 7.40 -8.73
CA ASP A 5 9.64 7.43 -7.31
C ASP A 5 10.20 8.78 -6.85
N ASN A 6 10.70 9.58 -7.79
CA ASN A 6 11.34 10.86 -7.47
C ASN A 6 10.37 12.03 -7.43
N LEU A 7 9.07 11.78 -7.66
CA LEU A 7 8.07 12.85 -7.55
C LEU A 7 8.00 13.36 -6.12
N PRO A 8 8.05 14.69 -5.91
CA PRO A 8 7.89 15.23 -4.57
C PRO A 8 6.52 14.91 -4.00
N ILE A 9 6.48 14.66 -2.69
CA ILE A 9 5.24 14.38 -1.98
C ILE A 9 4.80 15.66 -1.27
N SER A 10 3.71 16.24 -1.74
CA SER A 10 3.10 17.38 -1.05
C SER A 10 2.11 16.85 -0.01
N LYS A 11 2.17 17.38 1.20
CA LYS A 11 1.30 16.96 2.30
C LYS A 11 0.14 17.92 2.48
N THR A 12 -0.59 18.21 1.40
CA THR A 12 -1.80 19.02 1.52
C THR A 12 -2.88 18.25 2.26
N GLN A 13 -3.81 18.96 2.88
CA GLN A 13 -4.93 18.31 3.56
C GLN A 13 -5.75 17.43 2.62
N ARG A 14 -5.93 17.87 1.38
CA ARG A 14 -6.65 17.10 0.38
C ARG A 14 -5.97 15.77 0.11
N GLN A 15 -4.64 15.78 -0.08
CA GLN A 15 -3.87 14.56 -0.29
C GLN A 15 -3.97 13.62 0.91
N LEU A 16 -3.87 14.15 2.12
CA LEU A 16 -3.97 13.37 3.35
C LEU A 16 -5.36 12.73 3.49
N ARG A 17 -6.42 13.47 3.20
CA ARG A 17 -7.79 12.96 3.27
C ARG A 17 -8.04 11.84 2.27
N VAL A 18 -7.62 12.05 1.03
CA VAL A 18 -7.77 11.04 -0.03
C VAL A 18 -6.94 9.81 0.32
N GLY A 19 -5.71 10.01 0.78
CA GLY A 19 -4.84 8.91 1.21
C GLY A 19 -5.47 8.07 2.31
N GLU A 20 -6.05 8.71 3.33
CA GLU A 20 -6.67 8.01 4.44
C GLU A 20 -7.95 7.27 4.01
N LEU A 21 -8.74 7.89 3.15
CA LEU A 21 -9.93 7.25 2.58
C LEU A 21 -9.54 5.99 1.80
N LEU A 22 -8.52 6.11 0.95
CA LEU A 22 -8.03 4.98 0.16
C LEU A 22 -7.45 3.89 1.06
N ARG A 23 -6.71 4.26 2.12
CA ARG A 23 -6.16 3.28 3.05
C ARG A 23 -7.25 2.41 3.65
N LYS A 24 -8.34 3.02 4.10
CA LYS A 24 -9.47 2.29 4.67
C LYS A 24 -10.12 1.36 3.65
N GLU A 25 -10.39 1.86 2.46
CA GLU A 25 -11.08 1.07 1.44
C GLU A 25 -10.21 -0.06 0.90
N ILE A 26 -8.93 0.21 0.66
CA ILE A 26 -8.01 -0.82 0.20
C ILE A 26 -7.83 -1.89 1.28
N SER A 27 -7.67 -1.48 2.54
CA SER A 27 -7.56 -2.42 3.67
C SER A 27 -8.78 -3.33 3.74
N ASP A 28 -9.97 -2.76 3.56
CA ASP A 28 -11.22 -3.51 3.60
C ASP A 28 -11.30 -4.52 2.46
N VAL A 29 -10.95 -4.11 1.25
CA VAL A 29 -10.93 -5.02 0.09
C VAL A 29 -9.95 -6.16 0.30
N LEU A 30 -8.74 -5.88 0.78
CA LEU A 30 -7.74 -6.91 0.99
C LEU A 30 -8.15 -7.87 2.11
N SER A 31 -8.80 -7.38 3.17
CA SER A 31 -9.22 -8.24 4.27
C SER A 31 -10.40 -9.14 3.89
N LYS A 32 -11.26 -8.69 2.99
CA LYS A 32 -12.43 -9.46 2.54
C LYS A 32 -12.15 -10.38 1.36
N HIS A 33 -10.95 -10.27 0.77
CA HIS A 33 -10.53 -11.10 -0.37
C HIS A 33 -11.51 -11.05 -1.55
N ASP A 34 -12.04 -9.86 -1.84
CA ASP A 34 -13.04 -9.65 -2.90
C ASP A 34 -12.50 -9.93 -4.31
N PHE A 35 -11.20 -10.12 -4.46
CA PHE A 35 -10.54 -10.37 -5.74
C PHE A 35 -10.16 -11.85 -5.95
N HIS A 36 -10.54 -12.73 -5.04
CA HIS A 36 -10.42 -14.20 -5.15
C HIS A 36 -9.00 -14.72 -5.47
N ASP A 37 -8.00 -14.25 -4.75
CA ASP A 37 -6.65 -14.79 -4.86
C ASP A 37 -6.42 -15.79 -3.71
N SER A 38 -6.19 -17.05 -4.05
CA SER A 38 -6.05 -18.12 -3.06
C SER A 38 -4.81 -17.96 -2.17
N TYR A 39 -3.72 -17.41 -2.72
CA TYR A 39 -2.52 -17.14 -1.94
C TYR A 39 -2.76 -16.03 -0.92
N LEU A 40 -3.32 -14.91 -1.37
CA LEU A 40 -3.60 -13.77 -0.50
C LEU A 40 -4.62 -14.11 0.58
N SER A 41 -5.52 -15.05 0.33
CA SER A 41 -6.51 -15.47 1.33
C SER A 41 -5.87 -16.21 2.50
N LYS A 42 -4.67 -16.76 2.32
CA LYS A 42 -3.97 -17.55 3.36
C LYS A 42 -2.98 -16.72 4.17
N ILE A 43 -2.70 -15.49 3.75
CA ILE A 43 -1.75 -14.62 4.45
C ILE A 43 -2.47 -13.37 4.93
N SER A 44 -1.86 -12.72 5.91
CA SER A 44 -2.36 -11.45 6.42
C SER A 44 -1.51 -10.32 5.86
N VAL A 45 -2.12 -9.44 5.08
CA VAL A 45 -1.48 -8.28 4.49
C VAL A 45 -2.09 -7.03 5.12
N THR A 46 -1.25 -6.13 5.60
CA THR A 46 -1.68 -4.89 6.23
C THR A 46 -1.24 -3.70 5.38
N VAL A 47 -2.17 -2.79 5.10
CA VAL A 47 -1.85 -1.51 4.47
C VAL A 47 -1.44 -0.55 5.58
N SER A 48 -0.16 -0.20 5.63
CA SER A 48 0.35 0.69 6.67
C SER A 48 0.04 2.15 6.39
N GLN A 49 0.12 2.56 5.12
CA GLN A 49 -0.22 3.92 4.73
C GLN A 49 -0.45 4.01 3.23
N VAL A 50 -1.19 5.02 2.81
CA VAL A 50 -1.35 5.37 1.40
C VAL A 50 -0.94 6.83 1.23
N ILE A 51 0.01 7.08 0.36
CA ILE A 51 0.49 8.43 0.05
C ILE A 51 0.10 8.76 -1.39
N VAL A 52 -0.73 9.79 -1.55
CA VAL A 52 -1.17 10.24 -2.86
C VAL A 52 -0.18 11.28 -3.37
N THR A 53 0.20 11.18 -4.63
CA THR A 53 1.14 12.14 -5.26
C THR A 53 0.48 13.51 -5.41
N PRO A 54 1.30 14.60 -5.52
CA PRO A 54 0.76 15.96 -5.62
C PRO A 54 -0.21 16.16 -6.79
N ASP A 55 0.04 15.49 -7.91
CA ASP A 55 -0.83 15.53 -9.09
C ASP A 55 -2.08 14.65 -8.94
N MET A 56 -2.23 13.95 -7.80
CA MET A 56 -3.36 13.08 -7.52
C MET A 56 -3.49 11.89 -8.48
N GLN A 57 -2.44 11.55 -9.20
CA GLN A 57 -2.50 10.47 -10.20
C GLN A 57 -2.14 9.10 -9.63
N TRP A 58 -1.34 9.06 -8.57
CA TRP A 58 -0.86 7.82 -7.98
C TRP A 58 -1.18 7.73 -6.51
N ALA A 59 -1.60 6.55 -6.08
CA ALA A 59 -1.78 6.20 -4.67
C ALA A 59 -0.70 5.16 -4.31
N ARG A 60 0.36 5.62 -3.65
CA ARG A 60 1.45 4.75 -3.20
C ARG A 60 0.97 4.01 -1.96
N THR A 61 0.69 2.73 -2.12
CA THR A 61 0.06 1.91 -1.09
C THR A 61 1.11 1.00 -0.46
N PHE A 62 1.52 1.37 0.74
CA PHE A 62 2.57 0.64 1.47
C PHE A 62 1.96 -0.52 2.22
N VAL A 63 2.49 -1.71 1.98
CA VAL A 63 1.96 -2.95 2.56
C VAL A 63 3.05 -3.73 3.27
N THR A 64 2.63 -4.47 4.30
CA THR A 64 3.49 -5.39 5.01
C THR A 64 2.70 -6.67 5.28
N SER A 65 3.39 -7.81 5.36
CA SER A 65 2.76 -9.05 5.78
C SER A 65 3.06 -9.31 7.25
N LEU A 66 2.14 -9.97 7.93
CA LEU A 66 2.33 -10.33 9.33
C LEU A 66 3.53 -11.28 9.44
N GLY A 67 4.51 -10.92 10.29
CA GLY A 67 5.73 -11.68 10.45
C GLY A 67 6.74 -11.51 9.32
N GLY A 68 6.46 -10.68 8.32
CA GLY A 68 7.36 -10.43 7.19
C GLY A 68 7.62 -11.62 6.29
N VAL A 69 6.89 -12.72 6.47
CA VAL A 69 7.10 -13.96 5.72
C VAL A 69 6.54 -13.79 4.31
N ASN A 70 7.37 -14.11 3.32
CA ASN A 70 6.99 -14.14 1.90
C ASN A 70 6.41 -12.83 1.38
N ILE A 71 6.91 -11.69 1.87
CA ILE A 71 6.41 -10.38 1.42
C ILE A 71 6.60 -10.19 -0.09
N LYS A 72 7.70 -10.69 -0.65
CA LYS A 72 7.96 -10.57 -2.10
C LYS A 72 6.91 -11.31 -2.92
N GLU A 73 6.54 -12.51 -2.48
CA GLU A 73 5.51 -13.29 -3.13
C GLU A 73 4.14 -12.61 -2.98
N ALA A 74 3.85 -12.10 -1.80
CA ALA A 74 2.63 -11.32 -1.56
C ALA A 74 2.56 -10.11 -2.49
N MET A 75 3.70 -9.41 -2.69
CA MET A 75 3.77 -8.27 -3.61
C MET A 75 3.45 -8.69 -5.04
N ASN A 76 3.95 -9.83 -5.49
CA ASN A 76 3.66 -10.35 -6.82
C ASN A 76 2.15 -10.59 -7.00
N HIS A 77 1.52 -11.20 -6.02
CA HIS A 77 0.07 -11.47 -6.06
C HIS A 77 -0.74 -10.17 -6.01
N LEU A 78 -0.33 -9.23 -5.18
CA LEU A 78 -0.99 -7.92 -5.10
C LEU A 78 -0.92 -7.19 -6.44
N ASN A 79 0.25 -7.19 -7.07
CA ASN A 79 0.44 -6.51 -8.35
C ASN A 79 -0.32 -7.19 -9.49
N LYS A 80 -0.48 -8.51 -9.44
CA LYS A 80 -1.34 -9.23 -10.40
C LYS A 80 -2.80 -8.84 -10.26
N ASN A 81 -3.23 -8.49 -9.06
CA ASN A 81 -4.62 -8.18 -8.75
C ASN A 81 -4.91 -6.68 -8.66
N VAL A 82 -3.93 -5.83 -8.97
CA VAL A 82 -4.07 -4.38 -8.76
C VAL A 82 -5.25 -3.78 -9.52
N PHE A 83 -5.51 -4.23 -10.75
CA PHE A 83 -6.65 -3.73 -11.52
C PHE A 83 -7.98 -4.10 -10.87
N ASN A 84 -8.10 -5.31 -10.33
CA ASN A 84 -9.31 -5.75 -9.65
C ASN A 84 -9.51 -4.94 -8.36
N VAL A 85 -8.45 -4.74 -7.58
CA VAL A 85 -8.51 -3.93 -6.37
C VAL A 85 -8.91 -2.49 -6.71
N GLN A 86 -8.28 -1.91 -7.72
CA GLN A 86 -8.57 -0.57 -8.22
C GLN A 86 -10.06 -0.42 -8.57
N LYS A 87 -10.58 -1.37 -9.31
CA LYS A 87 -11.97 -1.38 -9.77
C LYS A 87 -12.95 -1.47 -8.61
N ILE A 88 -12.69 -2.36 -7.66
CA ILE A 88 -13.55 -2.54 -6.49
C ILE A 88 -13.52 -1.27 -5.61
N VAL A 89 -12.34 -0.74 -5.35
CA VAL A 89 -12.21 0.47 -4.54
C VAL A 89 -12.91 1.65 -5.22
N ALA A 90 -12.71 1.81 -6.52
CA ALA A 90 -13.35 2.89 -7.28
C ALA A 90 -14.87 2.81 -7.24
N SER A 91 -15.44 1.60 -7.15
CA SER A 91 -16.88 1.41 -7.05
C SER A 91 -17.43 1.81 -5.68
N LYS A 92 -16.61 1.79 -4.64
CA LYS A 92 -17.03 2.04 -3.26
C LYS A 92 -16.87 3.49 -2.83
N ILE A 93 -16.01 4.24 -3.50
CA ILE A 93 -15.76 5.64 -3.15
C ILE A 93 -16.07 6.55 -4.33
N LYS A 94 -16.51 7.78 -4.00
CA LYS A 94 -16.82 8.78 -5.01
C LYS A 94 -15.71 9.82 -5.02
N LEU A 95 -14.74 9.61 -5.87
CA LEU A 95 -13.71 10.60 -6.14
C LEU A 95 -13.87 11.11 -7.58
N ARG A 96 -13.68 12.39 -7.74
CA ARG A 96 -13.74 13.01 -9.09
C ARG A 96 -12.73 12.37 -10.01
N ARG A 97 -11.56 12.01 -9.49
CA ARG A 97 -10.54 11.29 -10.22
C ARG A 97 -9.91 10.29 -9.29
N MET A 98 -9.98 9.00 -9.64
CA MET A 98 -9.40 7.93 -8.84
C MET A 98 -7.91 7.81 -9.13
N PRO A 99 -7.03 7.98 -8.12
CA PRO A 99 -5.61 7.73 -8.32
C PRO A 99 -5.36 6.26 -8.65
N LYS A 100 -4.32 5.99 -9.43
CA LYS A 100 -3.91 4.63 -9.72
C LYS A 100 -3.18 4.05 -8.52
N ILE A 101 -3.62 2.87 -8.08
CA ILE A 101 -3.02 2.18 -6.96
C ILE A 101 -1.71 1.51 -7.42
N ILE A 102 -0.65 1.69 -6.64
CA ILE A 102 0.58 0.92 -6.77
C ILE A 102 0.94 0.38 -5.39
N PHE A 103 1.21 -0.92 -5.31
CA PHE A 103 1.60 -1.55 -4.07
C PHE A 103 3.10 -1.49 -3.90
N ILE A 104 3.54 -1.07 -2.73
CA ILE A 104 4.95 -0.89 -2.37
C ILE A 104 5.19 -1.59 -1.04
N GLU A 105 6.24 -2.37 -0.94
CA GLU A 105 6.62 -2.99 0.31
C GLU A 105 7.03 -1.94 1.33
N ASP A 106 6.42 -2.00 2.52
CA ASP A 106 6.81 -1.10 3.61
C ASP A 106 8.02 -1.70 4.34
N LYS A 107 9.15 -1.05 4.19
CA LYS A 107 10.43 -1.48 4.79
C LYS A 107 10.75 -0.78 6.09
N THR A 108 9.82 -0.03 6.65
CA THR A 108 10.04 0.74 7.88
C THR A 108 10.45 -0.18 9.04
N PHE A 109 9.82 -1.33 9.16
CA PHE A 109 10.16 -2.31 10.19
C PHE A 109 11.57 -2.85 10.05
N ASP A 110 11.98 -3.20 8.83
CA ASP A 110 13.32 -3.70 8.56
C ASP A 110 14.38 -2.67 8.93
N TYR A 111 14.12 -1.41 8.58
CA TYR A 111 15.03 -0.32 8.93
C TYR A 111 15.13 -0.14 10.43
N ALA A 112 14.02 -0.17 11.16
CA ALA A 112 13.99 -0.04 12.60
C ALA A 112 14.73 -1.18 13.28
N ASP A 113 14.56 -2.42 12.81
CA ASP A 113 15.27 -3.58 13.33
C ASP A 113 16.78 -3.47 13.13
N LYS A 114 17.22 -3.05 11.95
CA LYS A 114 18.63 -2.85 11.63
C LYS A 114 19.23 -1.77 12.54
N LEU A 115 18.50 -0.69 12.74
CA LEU A 115 18.94 0.39 13.60
C LEU A 115 19.07 -0.08 15.05
N SER A 116 18.09 -0.83 15.56
CA SER A 116 18.12 -1.38 16.91
C SER A 116 19.31 -2.31 17.12
N LYS A 117 19.61 -3.18 16.15
CA LYS A 117 20.77 -4.08 16.19
C LYS A 117 22.07 -3.30 16.21
N ALA A 118 22.17 -2.26 15.37
CA ALA A 118 23.36 -1.41 15.32
C ALA A 118 23.60 -0.72 16.67
N ILE A 119 22.55 -0.25 17.31
CA ILE A 119 22.63 0.39 18.64
C ILE A 119 23.08 -0.62 19.69
N LYS A 120 22.55 -1.85 19.67
CA LYS A 120 22.94 -2.90 20.60
C LYS A 120 24.41 -3.29 20.45
N ASP A 121 24.89 -3.35 19.21
CA ASP A 121 26.27 -3.72 18.91
C ASP A 121 27.27 -2.62 19.35
N LEU A 122 26.81 -1.41 19.57
CA LEU A 122 27.65 -0.30 20.05
C LEU A 122 27.82 -0.34 21.58
N ASN A 123 27.05 -1.13 22.27
CA ASN A 123 27.15 -1.32 23.71
C ASN A 123 27.93 -2.60 24.02
#